data_2930bb7021b5b6fbe9ae280e4923f8e0
#
_entry.id   2930bb7021b5b6fbe9ae280e4923f8e0
#
_cell.length_a   1.000
_cell.length_b   1.000
_cell.length_c   1.000
_cell.angle_alpha   90.00
_cell.angle_beta   90.00
_cell.angle_gamma   90.00
#
_symmetry.space_group_name_H-M   'P 1'
#
loop_
_entity.id
_entity.type
_entity.pdbx_description
1 polymer ?
#
loop_
_entity_poly.entity_id
_entity_poly.type
_entity_poly.pdbx_seq_one_letter_code
_entity_poly.pdbx_strand_id
1 'polypeptide(L)'
;TETRNEYDGYYLTANGDKYTFTKQTKLCSDRASAFVPLRYTANKQYEGQATGITTSEAWNEYYLTGHHGELKSYKFSDKGKLGADGSGKFDYQTAIQYAHNDNKHIFGLPTNVTVTGGDGKIYHQVSATYDLNYADHITQIKQQLGSSEAVSDYTYDAYGNIIKTTLPANSKGQRMWYTYRYEPVMNMYVERIDDAFGYRSEAANFDYRYGMALRRMDLNHFYYETDIDNLGRVKAVRGPNELATGVPYIIAFDYQPKATFGTNGITAPAYAVTKHYDIQHPSDDMETVTFVDGFGRPVQVKKDAVVTTAAKGSAPKDETVMIVSGRNVYDAFGRVAKAYYPVTEAVGNKTTFNKAFDNVSPTVTVYDVLDRAMKVTLPDNAETKTEYSTDAGSNALVTTVTDALGNRQATYTDGSGKTVKTEQLSGPDGTITTSFEYDGIDRLVKVTDTEGNVTTSVYDMGDRRTEVNHPASGITTFTYDALGNVITKQTANLKKEGKTINYEYDYGRLTVINYPDHPENNVKYYYGGRNASQNRIGRLMLREDGTGAIEYFYGKMGEVT
;
A
#
# COMPACT_ATOMS: atom_id res chain seq x y z
N THR A 1 -2.79 -9.99 -25.43
CA THR A 1 -1.44 -9.63 -24.95
C THR A 1 -0.42 -10.56 -25.59
N GLU A 2 0.69 -10.03 -26.02
CA GLU A 2 1.85 -10.76 -26.53
C GLU A 2 3.06 -10.32 -25.72
N THR A 3 3.87 -11.29 -25.28
CA THR A 3 5.15 -11.01 -24.63
C THR A 3 6.26 -11.67 -25.43
N ARG A 4 7.23 -10.88 -25.87
CA ARG A 4 8.44 -11.36 -26.52
C ARG A 4 9.59 -11.29 -25.55
N ASN A 5 10.26 -12.42 -25.30
CA ASN A 5 11.45 -12.52 -24.47
C ASN A 5 12.64 -12.96 -25.33
N GLU A 6 13.77 -12.30 -25.17
CA GLU A 6 15.04 -12.71 -25.75
C GLU A 6 16.06 -12.97 -24.66
N TYR A 7 16.81 -14.05 -24.82
CA TYR A 7 17.81 -14.52 -23.87
C TYR A 7 19.18 -14.57 -24.52
N ASP A 8 20.21 -14.25 -23.75
CA ASP A 8 21.57 -14.59 -24.10
C ASP A 8 21.96 -15.94 -23.48
N GLY A 9 22.82 -16.70 -24.17
CA GLY A 9 23.35 -17.95 -23.63
C GLY A 9 24.86 -17.81 -23.38
N TYR A 10 25.30 -18.20 -22.18
CA TYR A 10 26.72 -18.21 -21.81
C TYR A 10 27.09 -19.55 -21.22
N TYR A 11 28.25 -20.10 -21.59
CA TYR A 11 28.86 -21.21 -20.89
C TYR A 11 29.65 -20.71 -19.68
N LEU A 12 29.55 -21.44 -18.57
CA LEU A 12 30.34 -21.24 -17.37
C LEU A 12 31.60 -22.12 -17.48
N THR A 13 32.77 -21.51 -17.54
CA THR A 13 34.05 -22.20 -17.40
C THR A 13 34.67 -21.80 -16.06
N ALA A 14 34.94 -22.77 -15.20
CA ALA A 14 35.64 -22.55 -13.96
C ALA A 14 37.15 -22.55 -14.21
N ASN A 15 37.84 -21.51 -13.76
CA ASN A 15 39.29 -21.47 -13.72
C ASN A 15 39.71 -21.12 -12.27
N GLY A 16 39.86 -22.16 -11.46
CA GLY A 16 39.96 -22.02 -10.02
C GLY A 16 38.61 -21.51 -9.43
N ASP A 17 38.67 -20.49 -8.56
CA ASP A 17 37.48 -19.91 -7.91
C ASP A 17 36.77 -18.83 -8.76
N LYS A 18 37.15 -18.67 -10.02
CA LYS A 18 36.57 -17.66 -10.93
C LYS A 18 35.82 -18.30 -12.09
N TYR A 19 34.58 -17.80 -12.32
CA TYR A 19 33.79 -18.18 -13.48
C TYR A 19 34.02 -17.20 -14.63
N THR A 20 34.14 -17.72 -15.85
CA THR A 20 34.16 -16.92 -17.06
C THR A 20 32.94 -17.25 -17.90
N PHE A 21 32.18 -16.22 -18.28
CA PHE A 21 31.00 -16.36 -19.11
C PHE A 21 31.40 -16.16 -20.58
N THR A 22 31.27 -17.20 -21.38
CA THR A 22 31.55 -17.13 -22.83
C THR A 22 30.22 -17.20 -23.59
N LYS A 23 29.88 -16.14 -24.34
CA LYS A 23 28.65 -16.08 -25.15
C LYS A 23 28.70 -17.14 -26.25
N GLN A 24 27.62 -17.89 -26.38
CA GLN A 24 27.46 -18.95 -27.38
C GLN A 24 26.22 -18.74 -28.24
N THR A 25 26.35 -19.05 -29.53
CA THR A 25 25.23 -19.01 -30.48
C THR A 25 24.45 -20.33 -30.56
N LYS A 26 25.00 -21.42 -30.00
CA LYS A 26 24.33 -22.74 -29.88
C LYS A 26 24.62 -23.34 -28.51
N LEU A 27 23.57 -23.60 -27.76
CA LEU A 27 23.62 -24.33 -26.51
C LEU A 27 23.58 -25.84 -26.80
N CYS A 28 24.72 -26.47 -26.98
CA CYS A 28 24.82 -27.92 -27.19
C CYS A 28 26.12 -28.46 -26.63
N SER A 29 26.16 -28.78 -25.35
CA SER A 29 27.12 -29.70 -24.77
C SER A 29 26.53 -30.36 -23.55
N ASP A 30 26.55 -31.67 -23.47
CA ASP A 30 25.93 -32.51 -22.46
C ASP A 30 26.53 -32.39 -21.05
N ARG A 31 27.55 -31.52 -20.87
CA ARG A 31 28.32 -31.44 -19.60
C ARG A 31 28.63 -30.02 -19.10
N ALA A 32 28.09 -28.97 -19.73
CA ALA A 32 28.40 -27.61 -19.34
C ALA A 32 27.22 -26.99 -18.58
N SER A 33 27.51 -26.33 -17.47
CA SER A 33 26.54 -25.41 -16.86
C SER A 33 26.38 -24.18 -17.75
N ALA A 34 25.15 -23.75 -18.00
CA ALA A 34 24.83 -22.59 -18.82
C ALA A 34 24.16 -21.50 -17.97
N PHE A 35 24.52 -20.25 -18.21
CA PHE A 35 23.83 -19.06 -17.73
C PHE A 35 23.02 -18.50 -18.90
N VAL A 36 21.69 -18.38 -18.72
CA VAL A 36 20.77 -17.95 -19.77
C VAL A 36 19.95 -16.75 -19.25
N PRO A 37 20.57 -15.57 -19.15
CA PRO A 37 19.88 -14.40 -18.62
C PRO A 37 18.89 -13.82 -19.63
N LEU A 38 17.79 -13.28 -19.12
CA LEU A 38 16.84 -12.52 -19.89
C LEU A 38 17.45 -11.20 -20.33
N ARG A 39 17.66 -11.01 -21.64
CA ARG A 39 18.25 -9.79 -22.21
C ARG A 39 17.22 -8.73 -22.54
N TYR A 40 16.11 -9.13 -23.16
CA TYR A 40 15.09 -8.21 -23.64
C TYR A 40 13.70 -8.77 -23.46
N THR A 41 12.77 -7.90 -23.10
CA THR A 41 11.32 -8.19 -23.04
C THR A 41 10.57 -7.07 -23.72
N ALA A 42 9.57 -7.41 -24.53
CA ALA A 42 8.59 -6.47 -25.05
C ALA A 42 7.18 -7.02 -24.85
N ASN A 43 6.30 -6.18 -24.36
CA ASN A 43 4.90 -6.49 -24.16
C ASN A 43 4.02 -5.69 -25.14
N LYS A 44 3.04 -6.36 -25.75
CA LYS A 44 2.05 -5.76 -26.63
C LYS A 44 0.63 -6.14 -26.21
N GLN A 45 -0.27 -5.21 -26.37
CA GLN A 45 -1.70 -5.43 -26.15
C GLN A 45 -2.50 -5.05 -27.40
N TYR A 46 -3.52 -5.85 -27.73
CA TYR A 46 -4.26 -5.73 -28.99
C TYR A 46 -5.71 -5.31 -28.80
N GLU A 47 -6.34 -5.60 -27.65
CA GLU A 47 -7.75 -5.33 -27.34
C GLU A 47 -8.71 -5.68 -28.48
N GLY A 48 -8.49 -6.86 -29.13
CA GLY A 48 -9.27 -7.30 -30.29
C GLY A 48 -8.95 -6.62 -31.62
N GLN A 49 -7.96 -5.72 -31.66
CA GLN A 49 -7.52 -5.05 -32.89
C GLN A 49 -6.42 -5.84 -33.59
N ALA A 50 -6.31 -5.67 -34.92
CA ALA A 50 -5.27 -6.33 -35.72
C ALA A 50 -3.85 -5.80 -35.41
N THR A 51 -3.74 -4.54 -35.01
CA THR A 51 -2.47 -3.88 -34.65
C THR A 51 -2.47 -3.58 -33.17
N GLY A 52 -1.55 -4.23 -32.42
CA GLY A 52 -1.36 -3.98 -31.00
C GLY A 52 -0.52 -2.73 -30.75
N ILE A 53 -0.63 -2.20 -29.54
CA ILE A 53 0.28 -1.19 -29.02
C ILE A 53 1.40 -1.86 -28.23
N THR A 54 2.61 -1.30 -28.24
CA THR A 54 3.70 -1.73 -27.36
C THR A 54 3.50 -1.05 -26.00
N THR A 55 3.27 -1.85 -24.97
CA THR A 55 2.99 -1.32 -23.63
C THR A 55 4.24 -1.15 -22.78
N SER A 56 5.27 -1.97 -23.01
CA SER A 56 6.56 -1.81 -22.34
C SER A 56 7.67 -2.55 -23.06
N GLU A 57 8.87 -2.03 -22.96
CA GLU A 57 10.10 -2.70 -23.36
C GLU A 57 11.12 -2.60 -22.23
N ALA A 58 11.88 -3.67 -22.01
CA ALA A 58 12.95 -3.72 -21.03
C ALA A 58 14.19 -4.38 -21.63
N TRP A 59 15.36 -3.86 -21.28
CA TRP A 59 16.64 -4.39 -21.70
C TRP A 59 17.59 -4.51 -20.52
N ASN A 60 18.25 -5.68 -20.39
CA ASN A 60 19.10 -6.04 -19.26
C ASN A 60 20.55 -6.24 -19.72
N GLU A 61 21.49 -5.76 -18.94
CA GLU A 61 22.92 -6.02 -19.06
C GLU A 61 23.41 -6.68 -17.77
N TYR A 62 24.30 -7.68 -17.91
CA TYR A 62 24.81 -8.46 -16.79
C TYR A 62 26.32 -8.33 -16.67
N TYR A 63 26.83 -8.44 -15.44
CA TYR A 63 28.25 -8.60 -15.20
C TYR A 63 28.69 -10.00 -15.58
N LEU A 64 29.62 -10.09 -16.56
CA LEU A 64 30.08 -11.36 -17.13
C LEU A 64 31.52 -11.71 -16.73
N THR A 65 32.25 -10.80 -16.07
CA THR A 65 33.64 -10.99 -15.69
C THR A 65 33.88 -10.45 -14.29
N GLY A 66 34.47 -11.27 -13.42
CA GLY A 66 34.76 -10.91 -12.02
C GLY A 66 33.54 -10.77 -11.12
N HIS A 67 32.40 -11.30 -11.58
CA HIS A 67 31.11 -11.32 -10.91
C HIS A 67 30.38 -12.64 -11.16
N HIS A 68 29.21 -12.82 -10.57
CA HIS A 68 28.45 -14.08 -10.60
C HIS A 68 27.23 -14.03 -11.55
N GLY A 69 27.24 -13.13 -12.54
CA GLY A 69 26.13 -12.96 -13.49
C GLY A 69 25.04 -12.04 -12.98
N GLU A 70 25.35 -11.16 -12.04
CA GLU A 70 24.39 -10.20 -11.50
C GLU A 70 23.99 -9.17 -12.55
N LEU A 71 22.78 -8.61 -12.37
CA LEU A 71 22.25 -7.55 -13.20
C LEU A 71 23.10 -6.27 -13.06
N LYS A 72 23.77 -5.85 -14.13
CA LYS A 72 24.60 -4.63 -14.15
C LYS A 72 23.77 -3.39 -14.37
N SER A 73 22.87 -3.46 -15.36
CA SER A 73 21.97 -2.37 -15.68
C SER A 73 20.65 -2.87 -16.27
N TYR A 74 19.62 -2.07 -16.08
CA TYR A 74 18.27 -2.28 -16.58
C TYR A 74 17.79 -1.01 -17.23
N LYS A 75 17.34 -1.08 -18.48
CA LYS A 75 16.67 0.03 -19.19
C LYS A 75 15.20 -0.32 -19.35
N PHE A 76 14.36 0.67 -19.20
CA PHE A 76 12.90 0.54 -19.35
C PHE A 76 12.35 1.62 -20.26
N SER A 77 11.33 1.27 -21.06
CA SER A 77 10.52 2.20 -21.83
C SER A 77 9.07 1.69 -21.89
N ASP A 78 8.11 2.54 -21.57
CA ASP A 78 6.68 2.28 -21.70
C ASP A 78 6.10 2.70 -23.08
N LYS A 79 6.93 3.34 -23.91
CA LYS A 79 6.51 3.91 -25.21
C LYS A 79 7.04 3.14 -26.43
N GLY A 80 7.59 1.95 -26.19
CA GLY A 80 8.05 1.07 -27.27
C GLY A 80 9.15 1.66 -28.15
N LYS A 81 10.22 2.23 -27.54
CA LYS A 81 11.31 2.89 -28.25
C LYS A 81 12.70 2.28 -28.01
N LEU A 82 12.78 1.28 -27.12
CA LEU A 82 14.05 0.77 -26.65
C LEU A 82 14.73 -0.16 -27.67
N GLY A 83 13.96 -1.06 -28.30
CA GLY A 83 14.49 -2.06 -29.23
C GLY A 83 15.30 -3.19 -28.57
N ALA A 84 15.39 -4.31 -29.28
CA ALA A 84 15.98 -5.55 -28.76
C ALA A 84 17.51 -5.50 -28.55
N ASP A 85 18.20 -4.52 -29.09
CA ASP A 85 19.64 -4.27 -28.88
C ASP A 85 19.95 -3.26 -27.77
N GLY A 86 18.90 -2.69 -27.14
CA GLY A 86 19.02 -1.69 -26.07
C GLY A 86 19.52 -0.32 -26.55
N SER A 87 19.59 -0.06 -27.87
CA SER A 87 20.11 1.18 -28.45
C SER A 87 19.10 2.32 -28.54
N GLY A 88 17.81 2.03 -28.34
CA GLY A 88 16.74 3.00 -28.44
C GLY A 88 16.62 3.96 -27.25
N LYS A 89 15.61 4.83 -27.32
CA LYS A 89 15.28 5.74 -26.21
C LYS A 89 14.64 4.95 -25.07
N PHE A 90 15.01 5.28 -23.86
CA PHE A 90 14.46 4.72 -22.64
C PHE A 90 13.89 5.84 -21.75
N ASP A 91 12.96 5.49 -20.89
CA ASP A 91 12.40 6.42 -19.90
C ASP A 91 13.34 6.52 -18.70
N TYR A 92 13.87 5.39 -18.24
CA TYR A 92 14.94 5.37 -17.25
C TYR A 92 15.89 4.18 -17.42
N GLN A 93 17.08 4.33 -16.84
CA GLN A 93 18.07 3.27 -16.68
C GLN A 93 18.46 3.15 -15.21
N THR A 94 18.49 1.94 -14.70
CA THR A 94 19.07 1.61 -13.40
C THR A 94 20.45 1.01 -13.58
N ALA A 95 21.45 1.52 -12.89
CA ALA A 95 22.79 0.95 -12.79
C ALA A 95 23.03 0.44 -11.37
N ILE A 96 23.59 -0.76 -11.23
CA ILE A 96 23.76 -1.45 -9.94
C ILE A 96 25.22 -1.86 -9.77
N GLN A 97 25.77 -1.61 -8.58
CA GLN A 97 27.09 -2.09 -8.16
C GLN A 97 26.91 -3.05 -6.98
N TYR A 98 27.79 -4.05 -6.85
CA TYR A 98 27.67 -5.09 -5.84
C TYR A 98 28.97 -5.25 -5.04
N ALA A 99 28.81 -5.72 -3.79
CA ALA A 99 29.87 -6.29 -2.99
C ALA A 99 29.72 -7.81 -2.91
N HIS A 100 30.86 -8.48 -2.69
CA HIS A 100 30.96 -9.93 -2.56
C HIS A 100 31.92 -10.28 -1.43
N ASN A 101 31.73 -11.46 -0.85
CA ASN A 101 32.71 -12.13 -0.01
C ASN A 101 32.83 -13.59 -0.48
N ASP A 102 33.76 -13.83 -1.41
CA ASP A 102 33.96 -15.16 -2.03
C ASP A 102 34.32 -16.24 -1.00
N ASN A 103 35.09 -15.88 0.03
CA ASN A 103 35.48 -16.82 1.10
C ASN A 103 34.31 -17.33 1.93
N LYS A 104 33.22 -16.55 2.01
CA LYS A 104 32.00 -16.87 2.75
C LYS A 104 30.82 -17.21 1.84
N HIS A 105 31.04 -17.27 0.52
CA HIS A 105 30.01 -17.49 -0.49
C HIS A 105 28.83 -16.50 -0.39
N ILE A 106 29.14 -15.23 -0.08
CA ILE A 106 28.17 -14.13 -0.03
C ILE A 106 28.30 -13.31 -1.32
N PHE A 107 27.26 -13.30 -2.15
CA PHE A 107 27.28 -12.69 -3.47
C PHE A 107 26.08 -11.78 -3.68
N GLY A 108 26.21 -10.84 -4.64
CA GLY A 108 25.09 -10.07 -5.15
C GLY A 108 24.49 -9.04 -4.18
N LEU A 109 25.31 -8.47 -3.25
CA LEU A 109 24.85 -7.45 -2.31
C LEU A 109 24.92 -6.07 -2.98
N PRO A 110 23.78 -5.41 -3.32
CA PRO A 110 23.81 -4.11 -4.00
C PRO A 110 24.40 -3.02 -3.11
N THR A 111 25.55 -2.46 -3.50
CA THR A 111 26.21 -1.37 -2.74
C THR A 111 25.85 0.02 -3.24
N ASN A 112 25.50 0.13 -4.53
CA ASN A 112 25.02 1.37 -5.11
C ASN A 112 24.00 1.07 -6.21
N VAL A 113 22.87 1.77 -6.15
CA VAL A 113 21.81 1.71 -7.17
C VAL A 113 21.55 3.14 -7.61
N THR A 114 21.76 3.42 -8.90
CA THR A 114 21.53 4.75 -9.50
C THR A 114 20.47 4.62 -10.59
N VAL A 115 19.45 5.44 -10.53
CA VAL A 115 18.38 5.56 -11.54
C VAL A 115 18.55 6.87 -12.27
N THR A 116 18.79 6.78 -13.58
CA THR A 116 19.00 7.94 -14.47
C THR A 116 17.88 7.97 -15.50
N GLY A 117 17.22 9.10 -15.69
CA GLY A 117 16.22 9.28 -16.74
C GLY A 117 16.80 9.31 -18.13
N GLY A 118 15.94 9.15 -19.13
CA GLY A 118 16.31 9.31 -20.54
C GLY A 118 16.75 10.75 -20.90
N ASP A 119 16.46 11.71 -20.03
CA ASP A 119 16.95 13.10 -20.08
C ASP A 119 18.36 13.30 -19.48
N GLY A 120 18.96 12.25 -18.93
CA GLY A 120 20.27 12.26 -18.30
C GLY A 120 20.29 12.73 -16.85
N LYS A 121 19.13 13.07 -16.24
CA LYS A 121 19.06 13.41 -14.82
C LYS A 121 19.10 12.18 -13.95
N ILE A 122 19.80 12.26 -12.83
CA ILE A 122 19.72 11.25 -11.76
C ILE A 122 18.45 11.50 -10.96
N TYR A 123 17.54 10.53 -10.98
CA TYR A 123 16.30 10.57 -10.21
C TYR A 123 16.47 9.99 -8.81
N HIS A 124 17.22 8.87 -8.71
CA HIS A 124 17.51 8.21 -7.44
C HIS A 124 18.96 7.76 -7.38
N GLN A 125 19.52 7.86 -6.19
CA GLN A 125 20.77 7.20 -5.88
C GLN A 125 20.73 6.72 -4.44
N VAL A 126 20.88 5.41 -4.25
CA VAL A 126 20.89 4.76 -2.93
C VAL A 126 22.15 3.94 -2.81
N SER A 127 22.87 4.07 -1.71
CA SER A 127 24.01 3.22 -1.39
C SER A 127 23.77 2.47 -0.08
N ALA A 128 24.30 1.25 -0.01
CA ALA A 128 24.24 0.40 1.18
C ALA A 128 25.64 -0.07 1.58
N THR A 129 25.88 -0.12 2.88
CA THR A 129 27.07 -0.74 3.47
C THR A 129 26.64 -2.02 4.20
N TYR A 130 27.41 -3.08 4.02
CA TYR A 130 27.13 -4.40 4.57
C TYR A 130 28.23 -4.83 5.55
N ASP A 131 27.87 -5.61 6.56
CA ASP A 131 28.83 -6.41 7.30
C ASP A 131 29.09 -7.72 6.54
N LEU A 132 30.15 -7.73 5.74
CA LEU A 132 30.53 -8.90 4.92
C LEU A 132 30.97 -10.13 5.75
N ASN A 133 31.01 -10.04 7.08
CA ASN A 133 31.26 -11.18 7.96
C ASN A 133 30.00 -11.99 8.27
N TYR A 134 28.84 -11.33 8.17
CA TYR A 134 27.53 -11.92 8.47
C TYR A 134 26.60 -11.68 7.29
N ALA A 135 26.64 -12.56 6.30
CA ALA A 135 25.73 -12.59 5.16
C ALA A 135 25.16 -11.18 4.77
N ASP A 136 23.91 -10.99 4.69
CA ASP A 136 23.18 -9.85 4.13
C ASP A 136 22.92 -8.69 5.11
N HIS A 137 23.69 -8.56 6.20
CA HIS A 137 23.47 -7.52 7.20
C HIS A 137 23.83 -6.14 6.67
N ILE A 138 22.81 -5.35 6.34
CA ILE A 138 22.96 -3.94 5.97
C ILE A 138 23.22 -3.12 7.23
N THR A 139 24.40 -2.52 7.34
CA THR A 139 24.75 -1.65 8.48
C THR A 139 24.36 -0.21 8.27
N GLN A 140 24.29 0.24 7.02
CA GLN A 140 23.90 1.61 6.69
C GLN A 140 23.24 1.68 5.30
N ILE A 141 22.20 2.49 5.18
CA ILE A 141 21.60 2.92 3.90
C ILE A 141 21.72 4.43 3.80
N LYS A 142 22.18 4.93 2.66
CA LYS A 142 22.21 6.35 2.29
C LYS A 142 21.40 6.58 1.04
N GLN A 143 20.44 7.48 1.13
CA GLN A 143 19.72 8.00 -0.03
C GLN A 143 20.21 9.41 -0.34
N GLN A 144 20.66 9.66 -1.58
CA GLN A 144 21.05 10.99 -2.03
C GLN A 144 19.81 11.87 -2.22
N LEU A 145 19.86 13.11 -1.70
CA LEU A 145 18.78 14.10 -1.75
C LEU A 145 19.26 15.42 -2.42
N GLY A 146 20.05 15.30 -3.49
CA GLY A 146 20.75 16.42 -4.12
C GLY A 146 22.08 16.69 -3.43
N SER A 147 22.23 17.79 -2.69
CA SER A 147 23.46 18.12 -1.95
C SER A 147 23.54 17.51 -0.54
N SER A 148 22.51 16.84 -0.07
CA SER A 148 22.43 16.19 1.25
C SER A 148 22.10 14.70 1.12
N GLU A 149 22.22 13.97 2.22
CA GLU A 149 21.92 12.53 2.28
C GLU A 149 20.95 12.23 3.43
N ALA A 150 20.03 11.29 3.19
CA ALA A 150 19.25 10.64 4.24
C ALA A 150 19.96 9.34 4.65
N VAL A 151 20.46 9.29 5.89
CA VAL A 151 21.27 8.18 6.40
C VAL A 151 20.51 7.41 7.45
N SER A 152 20.31 6.11 7.23
CA SER A 152 19.76 5.15 8.20
C SER A 152 20.83 4.15 8.61
N ASP A 153 20.95 3.86 9.92
CA ASP A 153 21.92 2.90 10.44
C ASP A 153 21.21 1.75 11.15
N TYR A 154 21.80 0.55 11.08
CA TYR A 154 21.30 -0.69 11.66
C TYR A 154 22.38 -1.40 12.45
N THR A 155 22.02 -1.98 13.58
CA THR A 155 22.89 -2.88 14.34
C THR A 155 22.19 -4.19 14.64
N TYR A 156 22.95 -5.25 14.74
CA TYR A 156 22.46 -6.63 14.83
C TYR A 156 23.02 -7.34 16.06
N ASP A 157 22.29 -8.33 16.53
CA ASP A 157 22.79 -9.29 17.51
C ASP A 157 23.54 -10.46 16.84
N ALA A 158 23.98 -11.42 17.63
CA ALA A 158 24.68 -12.61 17.13
C ALA A 158 23.80 -13.57 16.32
N TYR A 159 22.49 -13.39 16.36
CA TYR A 159 21.51 -14.22 15.63
C TYR A 159 21.09 -13.58 14.30
N GLY A 160 21.55 -12.35 14.03
CA GLY A 160 21.18 -11.58 12.83
C GLY A 160 19.91 -10.74 13.00
N ASN A 161 19.40 -10.61 14.20
CA ASN A 161 18.25 -9.76 14.45
C ASN A 161 18.66 -8.27 14.56
N ILE A 162 17.88 -7.37 14.03
CA ILE A 162 18.09 -5.92 14.20
C ILE A 162 17.81 -5.55 15.65
N ILE A 163 18.84 -5.11 16.39
CA ILE A 163 18.70 -4.63 17.77
C ILE A 163 18.59 -3.11 17.87
N LYS A 164 18.96 -2.38 16.81
CA LYS A 164 18.78 -0.94 16.76
C LYS A 164 18.62 -0.46 15.30
N THR A 165 17.67 0.43 15.09
CA THR A 165 17.50 1.22 13.86
C THR A 165 17.63 2.68 14.21
N THR A 166 18.42 3.46 13.44
CA THR A 166 18.52 4.91 13.58
C THR A 166 18.14 5.55 12.26
N LEU A 167 17.10 6.38 12.26
CA LEU A 167 16.55 7.05 11.07
C LEU A 167 17.38 8.28 10.67
N PRO A 168 17.17 8.87 9.49
CA PRO A 168 17.80 10.11 9.08
C PRO A 168 17.57 11.25 10.07
N ALA A 169 18.40 12.29 9.99
CA ALA A 169 18.29 13.45 10.84
C ALA A 169 17.14 14.37 10.38
N ASN A 170 16.42 14.97 11.33
CA ASN A 170 15.54 16.10 11.05
C ASN A 170 16.35 17.41 10.88
N SER A 171 15.66 18.53 10.65
CA SER A 171 16.27 19.86 10.48
C SER A 171 17.08 20.34 11.70
N LYS A 172 16.83 19.79 12.90
CA LYS A 172 17.56 20.07 14.15
C LYS A 172 18.72 19.10 14.40
N GLY A 173 19.01 18.18 13.47
CA GLY A 173 20.01 17.13 13.62
C GLY A 173 19.61 15.98 14.54
N GLN A 174 18.35 15.92 14.98
CA GLN A 174 17.84 14.83 15.80
C GLN A 174 17.59 13.60 14.93
N ARG A 175 18.08 12.46 15.36
CA ARG A 175 17.89 11.18 14.67
C ARG A 175 17.04 10.26 15.54
N MET A 176 15.82 9.96 15.07
CA MET A 176 14.94 8.99 15.71
C MET A 176 15.58 7.62 15.69
N TRP A 177 15.56 6.93 16.81
CA TRP A 177 16.04 5.56 16.93
C TRP A 177 15.04 4.69 17.65
N TYR A 178 15.09 3.39 17.32
CA TYR A 178 14.37 2.33 18.00
C TYR A 178 15.37 1.26 18.41
N THR A 179 15.25 0.73 19.63
CA THR A 179 15.96 -0.48 20.06
C THR A 179 14.98 -1.61 20.28
N TYR A 180 15.40 -2.79 19.90
CA TYR A 180 14.59 -4.01 19.95
C TYR A 180 15.25 -5.01 20.87
N ARG A 181 14.49 -5.57 21.80
CA ARG A 181 14.91 -6.71 22.60
C ARG A 181 14.08 -7.92 22.20
N TYR A 182 14.75 -9.02 21.98
CA TYR A 182 14.13 -10.28 21.60
C TYR A 182 13.97 -11.19 22.81
N GLU A 183 12.93 -12.03 22.79
CA GLU A 183 12.69 -13.01 23.84
C GLU A 183 13.82 -14.08 23.88
N PRO A 184 14.18 -14.60 25.05
CA PRO A 184 15.39 -15.41 25.22
C PRO A 184 15.25 -16.89 24.83
N VAL A 185 14.05 -17.35 24.44
CA VAL A 185 13.81 -18.79 24.15
C VAL A 185 14.17 -19.11 22.70
N MET A 186 13.60 -18.36 21.75
CA MET A 186 13.82 -18.57 20.31
C MET A 186 14.73 -17.50 19.70
N ASN A 187 14.89 -16.35 20.38
CA ASN A 187 15.60 -15.17 19.90
C ASN A 187 15.10 -14.66 18.53
N MET A 188 13.80 -14.77 18.26
CA MET A 188 13.18 -14.41 16.99
C MET A 188 12.08 -13.35 17.14
N TYR A 189 11.45 -13.30 18.30
CA TYR A 189 10.28 -12.43 18.50
C TYR A 189 10.65 -11.24 19.38
N VAL A 190 10.29 -10.04 18.92
CA VAL A 190 10.52 -8.81 19.66
C VAL A 190 9.63 -8.80 20.90
N GLU A 191 10.24 -8.79 22.09
CA GLU A 191 9.53 -8.67 23.36
C GLU A 191 9.46 -7.23 23.89
N ARG A 192 10.34 -6.33 23.39
CA ARG A 192 10.36 -4.92 23.83
C ARG A 192 10.92 -4.01 22.75
N ILE A 193 10.27 -2.85 22.61
CA ILE A 193 10.73 -1.74 21.78
C ILE A 193 10.85 -0.50 22.65
N ASP A 194 12.01 0.15 22.65
CA ASP A 194 12.20 1.50 23.20
C ASP A 194 12.58 2.47 22.09
N ASP A 195 12.19 3.74 22.21
CA ASP A 195 12.47 4.78 21.22
C ASP A 195 13.22 5.99 21.80
N ALA A 196 13.55 6.94 20.93
CA ALA A 196 14.31 8.15 21.29
C ALA A 196 13.56 9.09 22.26
N PHE A 197 12.23 8.98 22.38
CA PHE A 197 11.45 9.72 23.38
C PHE A 197 11.45 9.04 24.75
N GLY A 198 11.99 7.82 24.84
CA GLY A 198 11.94 6.98 26.01
C GLY A 198 10.58 6.29 26.18
N TYR A 199 9.78 6.19 25.13
CA TYR A 199 8.57 5.38 25.13
C TYR A 199 8.91 3.91 25.00
N ARG A 200 8.04 3.07 25.55
CA ARG A 200 8.23 1.62 25.56
C ARG A 200 6.94 0.90 25.27
N SER A 201 7.04 -0.13 24.42
CA SER A 201 6.01 -1.14 24.24
C SER A 201 6.61 -2.53 24.49
N GLU A 202 5.78 -3.48 24.98
CA GLU A 202 6.23 -4.83 25.31
C GLU A 202 5.26 -5.89 24.75
N ALA A 203 5.82 -7.07 24.47
CA ALA A 203 5.08 -8.27 24.10
C ALA A 203 5.57 -9.45 24.96
N ALA A 204 4.66 -10.30 25.39
CA ALA A 204 4.97 -11.39 26.30
C ALA A 204 4.03 -12.59 26.07
N ASN A 205 4.27 -13.68 26.79
CA ASN A 205 3.46 -14.91 26.73
C ASN A 205 3.35 -15.44 25.29
N PHE A 206 4.51 -15.67 24.66
CA PHE A 206 4.55 -16.16 23.28
C PHE A 206 4.08 -17.61 23.17
N ASP A 207 3.15 -17.86 22.26
CA ASP A 207 2.91 -19.21 21.76
C ASP A 207 3.86 -19.48 20.58
N TYR A 208 4.94 -20.19 20.85
CA TYR A 208 5.99 -20.45 19.86
C TYR A 208 5.57 -21.39 18.72
N ARG A 209 4.47 -22.13 18.87
CA ARG A 209 3.92 -22.98 17.79
C ARG A 209 3.39 -22.13 16.64
N TYR A 210 2.88 -20.93 16.96
CA TYR A 210 2.23 -20.03 16.01
C TYR A 210 2.93 -18.67 15.88
N GLY A 211 3.98 -18.42 16.67
CA GLY A 211 4.72 -17.16 16.64
C GLY A 211 3.92 -15.96 17.14
N MET A 212 2.98 -16.17 18.04
CA MET A 212 2.08 -15.12 18.52
C MET A 212 2.41 -14.70 19.95
N ALA A 213 2.53 -13.38 20.16
CA ALA A 213 2.51 -12.80 21.50
C ALA A 213 1.05 -12.73 22.00
N LEU A 214 0.75 -13.43 23.08
CA LEU A 214 -0.59 -13.48 23.66
C LEU A 214 -0.87 -12.33 24.63
N ARG A 215 0.17 -11.57 25.03
CA ARG A 215 0.04 -10.37 25.86
C ARG A 215 0.90 -9.27 25.28
N ARG A 216 0.35 -8.05 25.20
CA ARG A 216 1.04 -6.84 24.74
C ARG A 216 0.76 -5.69 25.68
N MET A 217 1.76 -4.81 25.84
CA MET A 217 1.65 -3.55 26.58
C MET A 217 1.88 -2.39 25.61
N ASP A 218 0.98 -1.41 25.62
CA ASP A 218 1.11 -0.18 24.84
C ASP A 218 2.01 0.87 25.52
N LEU A 219 2.20 2.02 24.87
CA LEU A 219 3.01 3.15 25.39
C LEU A 219 2.46 3.74 26.69
N ASN A 220 1.16 3.61 26.95
CA ASN A 220 0.49 4.09 28.16
C ASN A 220 0.41 3.03 29.27
N HIS A 221 1.18 1.93 29.10
CA HIS A 221 1.28 0.80 30.01
C HIS A 221 0.00 -0.02 30.18
N PHE A 222 -0.90 0.05 29.21
CA PHE A 222 -2.08 -0.79 29.17
C PHE A 222 -1.80 -2.12 28.50
N TYR A 223 -2.39 -3.17 29.06
CA TYR A 223 -2.26 -4.52 28.55
C TYR A 223 -3.43 -4.92 27.68
N TYR A 224 -3.10 -5.68 26.64
CA TYR A 224 -4.03 -6.38 25.77
C TYR A 224 -3.69 -7.88 25.81
N GLU A 225 -4.70 -8.73 25.92
CA GLU A 225 -4.53 -10.17 25.91
C GLU A 225 -5.32 -10.82 24.80
N THR A 226 -4.73 -11.84 24.17
CA THR A 226 -5.31 -12.59 23.06
C THR A 226 -5.38 -14.06 23.43
N ASP A 227 -6.57 -14.65 23.36
CA ASP A 227 -6.76 -16.10 23.44
C ASP A 227 -6.78 -16.70 22.04
N ILE A 228 -6.17 -17.87 21.88
CA ILE A 228 -6.15 -18.62 20.63
C ILE A 228 -6.73 -20.02 20.83
N ASP A 229 -7.17 -20.63 19.73
CA ASP A 229 -7.58 -22.03 19.72
C ASP A 229 -6.39 -22.96 19.42
N ASN A 230 -6.64 -24.27 19.38
CA ASN A 230 -5.62 -25.29 19.11
C ASN A 230 -5.03 -25.24 17.69
N LEU A 231 -5.61 -24.43 16.79
CA LEU A 231 -5.12 -24.19 15.43
C LEU A 231 -4.42 -22.84 15.30
N GLY A 232 -4.23 -22.09 16.40
CA GLY A 232 -3.61 -20.78 16.43
C GLY A 232 -4.53 -19.64 15.98
N ARG A 233 -5.85 -19.88 15.82
CA ARG A 233 -6.78 -18.82 15.44
C ARG A 233 -7.20 -18.04 16.69
N VAL A 234 -7.33 -16.72 16.54
CA VAL A 234 -7.81 -15.86 17.64
C VAL A 234 -9.21 -16.25 18.06
N LYS A 235 -9.42 -16.49 19.34
CA LYS A 235 -10.75 -16.75 19.96
C LYS A 235 -11.32 -15.53 20.61
N ALA A 236 -10.49 -14.76 21.33
CA ALA A 236 -10.93 -13.56 22.03
C ALA A 236 -9.77 -12.57 22.18
N VAL A 237 -10.10 -11.30 22.27
CA VAL A 237 -9.18 -10.23 22.62
C VAL A 237 -9.78 -9.44 23.79
N ARG A 238 -8.97 -9.23 24.83
CA ARG A 238 -9.30 -8.36 25.97
C ARG A 238 -8.38 -7.15 25.95
N GLY A 239 -8.96 -5.99 26.18
CA GLY A 239 -8.23 -4.74 26.37
C GLY A 239 -8.19 -4.31 27.83
N PRO A 240 -7.68 -3.09 28.08
CA PRO A 240 -7.49 -2.59 29.45
C PRO A 240 -8.79 -2.43 30.24
N ASN A 241 -9.92 -2.20 29.58
CA ASN A 241 -11.21 -2.09 30.26
C ASN A 241 -11.71 -3.46 30.71
N GLU A 242 -11.68 -4.45 29.83
CA GLU A 242 -12.11 -5.82 30.07
C GLU A 242 -11.24 -6.49 31.12
N LEU A 243 -9.92 -6.29 31.07
CA LEU A 243 -8.98 -6.79 32.07
C LEU A 243 -9.22 -6.17 33.46
N ALA A 244 -9.66 -4.91 33.52
CA ALA A 244 -9.97 -4.24 34.79
C ALA A 244 -11.32 -4.62 35.38
N THR A 245 -12.31 -4.95 34.55
CA THR A 245 -13.70 -5.20 34.97
C THR A 245 -14.09 -6.68 34.99
N GLY A 246 -13.25 -7.56 34.42
CA GLY A 246 -13.53 -8.99 34.26
C GLY A 246 -14.51 -9.32 33.14
N VAL A 247 -14.78 -8.37 32.23
CA VAL A 247 -15.57 -8.60 31.03
C VAL A 247 -14.82 -9.58 30.12
N PRO A 248 -15.51 -10.55 29.47
CA PRO A 248 -14.82 -11.66 28.81
C PRO A 248 -13.99 -11.28 27.58
N TYR A 249 -14.37 -10.23 26.84
CA TYR A 249 -13.67 -9.78 25.64
C TYR A 249 -14.16 -8.41 25.14
N ILE A 250 -13.35 -7.74 24.33
CA ILE A 250 -13.79 -6.67 23.42
C ILE A 250 -14.42 -7.31 22.17
N ILE A 251 -13.71 -8.30 21.62
CA ILE A 251 -14.10 -9.04 20.44
C ILE A 251 -13.81 -10.53 20.64
N ALA A 252 -14.72 -11.39 20.21
CA ALA A 252 -14.56 -12.83 20.22
C ALA A 252 -14.97 -13.45 18.88
N PHE A 253 -14.44 -14.65 18.62
CA PHE A 253 -14.68 -15.38 17.39
C PHE A 253 -15.07 -16.83 17.67
N ASP A 254 -16.20 -17.27 17.09
CA ASP A 254 -16.59 -18.66 17.05
C ASP A 254 -16.46 -19.19 15.63
N TYR A 255 -15.75 -20.28 15.45
CA TYR A 255 -15.48 -20.86 14.13
C TYR A 255 -16.26 -22.15 13.91
N GLN A 256 -17.01 -22.20 12.83
CA GLN A 256 -17.65 -23.42 12.30
C GLN A 256 -17.04 -23.77 10.94
N PRO A 257 -15.91 -24.48 10.92
CA PRO A 257 -15.11 -24.67 9.69
C PRO A 257 -15.69 -25.74 8.75
N LYS A 258 -16.71 -26.47 9.19
CA LYS A 258 -17.35 -27.53 8.39
C LYS A 258 -18.75 -27.13 7.99
N ALA A 259 -19.06 -27.31 6.72
CA ALA A 259 -20.44 -27.20 6.26
C ALA A 259 -21.32 -28.27 6.92
N THR A 260 -22.57 -27.94 7.22
CA THR A 260 -23.58 -28.88 7.67
C THR A 260 -24.42 -29.35 6.51
N PHE A 261 -24.74 -30.66 6.49
CA PHE A 261 -25.49 -31.30 5.42
C PHE A 261 -26.83 -31.83 5.99
N GLY A 262 -27.91 -31.62 5.25
CA GLY A 262 -29.20 -32.24 5.48
C GLY A 262 -29.53 -33.22 4.34
N THR A 263 -30.72 -33.80 4.36
CA THR A 263 -31.22 -34.73 3.32
C THR A 263 -31.19 -34.15 1.90
N ASN A 264 -31.27 -32.80 1.77
CA ASN A 264 -31.32 -32.10 0.48
C ASN A 264 -30.02 -31.30 0.19
N GLY A 265 -28.86 -31.76 0.70
CA GLY A 265 -27.56 -31.11 0.48
C GLY A 265 -27.14 -30.17 1.65
N ILE A 266 -26.31 -29.16 1.35
CA ILE A 266 -25.77 -28.23 2.35
C ILE A 266 -26.90 -27.43 3.00
N THR A 267 -27.02 -27.53 4.33
CA THR A 267 -27.92 -26.72 5.15
C THR A 267 -27.28 -25.40 5.57
N ALA A 268 -26.01 -25.42 5.92
CA ALA A 268 -25.22 -24.22 6.12
C ALA A 268 -23.78 -24.45 5.63
N PRO A 269 -23.21 -23.52 4.83
CA PRO A 269 -21.78 -23.49 4.54
C PRO A 269 -20.95 -23.31 5.82
N ALA A 270 -19.63 -23.45 5.74
CA ALA A 270 -18.74 -23.04 6.82
C ALA A 270 -18.93 -21.56 7.16
N TYR A 271 -18.84 -21.20 8.43
CA TYR A 271 -18.99 -19.80 8.86
C TYR A 271 -18.13 -19.47 10.10
N ALA A 272 -17.97 -18.18 10.33
CA ALA A 272 -17.45 -17.65 11.58
C ALA A 272 -18.43 -16.61 12.13
N VAL A 273 -18.55 -16.57 13.48
CA VAL A 273 -19.28 -15.52 14.19
C VAL A 273 -18.25 -14.61 14.83
N THR A 274 -18.31 -13.33 14.52
CA THR A 274 -17.57 -12.27 15.22
C THR A 274 -18.55 -11.63 16.22
N LYS A 275 -18.13 -11.54 17.48
CA LYS A 275 -18.89 -10.95 18.58
C LYS A 275 -18.17 -9.73 19.10
N HIS A 276 -18.83 -8.59 19.15
CA HIS A 276 -18.37 -7.41 19.85
C HIS A 276 -19.18 -7.28 21.13
N TYR A 277 -18.50 -7.19 22.26
CA TYR A 277 -19.17 -6.99 23.55
C TYR A 277 -19.89 -5.65 23.57
N ASP A 278 -21.19 -5.68 23.87
CA ASP A 278 -21.99 -4.47 24.06
C ASP A 278 -22.10 -4.14 25.55
N ILE A 279 -21.44 -3.07 26.00
CA ILE A 279 -21.47 -2.62 27.39
C ILE A 279 -22.85 -2.14 27.81
N GLN A 280 -23.70 -1.69 26.87
CA GLN A 280 -25.06 -1.25 27.14
C GLN A 280 -26.04 -2.43 27.26
N HIS A 281 -25.73 -3.53 26.54
CA HIS A 281 -26.52 -4.75 26.55
C HIS A 281 -25.64 -5.97 26.83
N PRO A 282 -25.15 -6.18 28.08
CA PRO A 282 -24.11 -7.18 28.38
C PRO A 282 -24.50 -8.64 28.11
N SER A 283 -25.75 -8.92 27.87
CA SER A 283 -26.27 -10.26 27.52
C SER A 283 -26.52 -10.45 26.02
N ASP A 284 -26.28 -9.43 25.20
CA ASP A 284 -26.60 -9.41 23.76
C ASP A 284 -25.48 -8.73 22.98
N ASP A 285 -24.48 -9.52 22.57
CA ASP A 285 -23.34 -9.05 21.79
C ASP A 285 -23.79 -8.55 20.40
N MET A 286 -23.08 -7.57 19.87
CA MET A 286 -23.22 -7.21 18.45
C MET A 286 -22.54 -8.25 17.59
N GLU A 287 -23.31 -9.05 16.85
CA GLU A 287 -22.80 -10.20 16.12
C GLU A 287 -22.74 -9.97 14.60
N THR A 288 -21.69 -10.51 14.00
CA THR A 288 -21.58 -10.64 12.54
C THR A 288 -21.25 -12.08 12.18
N VAL A 289 -22.08 -12.70 11.35
CA VAL A 289 -21.88 -14.07 10.88
C VAL A 289 -21.48 -14.03 9.42
N THR A 290 -20.29 -14.56 9.08
CA THR A 290 -19.78 -14.64 7.71
C THR A 290 -19.75 -16.08 7.26
N PHE A 291 -20.57 -16.42 6.24
CA PHE A 291 -20.59 -17.71 5.58
C PHE A 291 -19.62 -17.71 4.39
N VAL A 292 -18.88 -18.81 4.24
CA VAL A 292 -17.92 -18.97 3.15
C VAL A 292 -18.18 -20.24 2.36
N ASP A 293 -17.84 -20.21 1.07
CA ASP A 293 -17.87 -21.42 0.23
C ASP A 293 -16.62 -22.30 0.41
N GLY A 294 -16.51 -23.39 -0.37
CA GLY A 294 -15.36 -24.31 -0.33
C GLY A 294 -14.03 -23.70 -0.76
N PHE A 295 -14.02 -22.50 -1.33
CA PHE A 295 -12.82 -21.73 -1.72
C PHE A 295 -12.50 -20.61 -0.71
N GLY A 296 -13.26 -20.52 0.39
CA GLY A 296 -13.09 -19.48 1.39
C GLY A 296 -13.67 -18.10 0.99
N ARG A 297 -14.46 -18.02 -0.10
CA ARG A 297 -15.06 -16.75 -0.54
C ARG A 297 -16.34 -16.48 0.26
N PRO A 298 -16.57 -15.24 0.75
CA PRO A 298 -17.83 -14.88 1.40
C PRO A 298 -19.03 -15.04 0.45
N VAL A 299 -20.00 -15.85 0.87
CA VAL A 299 -21.25 -16.06 0.12
C VAL A 299 -22.46 -15.42 0.79
N GLN A 300 -22.34 -15.09 2.06
CA GLN A 300 -23.36 -14.36 2.81
C GLN A 300 -22.73 -13.77 4.08
N VAL A 301 -23.16 -12.58 4.43
CA VAL A 301 -22.83 -11.95 5.71
C VAL A 301 -24.12 -11.53 6.39
N LYS A 302 -24.26 -11.87 7.67
CA LYS A 302 -25.37 -11.43 8.51
C LYS A 302 -24.84 -10.56 9.62
N LYS A 303 -25.47 -9.42 9.84
CA LYS A 303 -25.08 -8.47 10.88
C LYS A 303 -26.29 -8.09 11.71
N ASP A 304 -26.09 -8.09 13.01
CA ASP A 304 -27.04 -7.57 13.99
C ASP A 304 -27.32 -6.08 13.74
N ALA A 305 -28.59 -5.70 13.79
CA ALA A 305 -29.00 -4.32 13.58
C ALA A 305 -30.37 -4.05 14.20
N VAL A 306 -30.59 -2.78 14.57
CA VAL A 306 -31.90 -2.26 14.86
C VAL A 306 -32.40 -1.49 13.64
N VAL A 307 -33.56 -1.85 13.13
CA VAL A 307 -34.20 -1.20 11.98
C VAL A 307 -35.48 -0.54 12.46
N THR A 308 -35.57 0.77 12.28
CA THR A 308 -36.79 1.52 12.56
C THR A 308 -37.76 1.36 11.40
N THR A 309 -38.88 0.70 11.64
CA THR A 309 -39.94 0.51 10.66
C THR A 309 -41.11 1.43 10.97
N ALA A 310 -41.72 2.03 9.96
CA ALA A 310 -42.93 2.82 10.07
C ALA A 310 -43.84 2.54 8.87
N ALA A 311 -45.03 1.97 9.10
CA ALA A 311 -46.06 2.00 8.09
C ALA A 311 -46.64 3.40 7.98
N LYS A 312 -47.11 3.81 6.80
CA LYS A 312 -47.72 5.13 6.59
C LYS A 312 -48.87 5.36 7.61
N GLY A 313 -48.68 6.36 8.46
CA GLY A 313 -49.68 6.72 9.48
C GLY A 313 -49.52 6.01 10.86
N SER A 314 -48.48 5.18 11.02
CA SER A 314 -48.14 4.53 12.30
C SER A 314 -46.90 5.19 12.93
N ALA A 315 -46.78 5.08 14.25
CA ALA A 315 -45.60 5.50 14.97
C ALA A 315 -44.39 4.59 14.54
N PRO A 316 -43.18 5.15 14.44
CA PRO A 316 -41.99 4.36 14.23
C PRO A 316 -41.79 3.30 15.31
N LYS A 317 -41.39 2.09 14.92
CA LYS A 317 -41.07 0.99 15.83
C LYS A 317 -39.69 0.45 15.50
N ASP A 318 -38.86 0.32 16.51
CA ASP A 318 -37.56 -0.32 16.41
C ASP A 318 -37.71 -1.84 16.53
N GLU A 319 -37.07 -2.54 15.57
CA GLU A 319 -37.05 -4.01 15.55
C GLU A 319 -35.59 -4.49 15.43
N THR A 320 -35.18 -5.38 16.33
CA THR A 320 -33.87 -6.05 16.24
C THR A 320 -33.96 -7.16 15.22
N VAL A 321 -33.08 -7.11 14.23
CA VAL A 321 -33.05 -8.01 13.07
C VAL A 321 -31.61 -8.37 12.71
N MET A 322 -31.45 -9.46 11.94
CA MET A 322 -30.22 -9.70 11.18
C MET A 322 -30.37 -9.08 9.78
N ILE A 323 -29.47 -8.19 9.41
CA ILE A 323 -29.31 -7.74 8.01
C ILE A 323 -28.49 -8.79 7.28
N VAL A 324 -29.09 -9.44 6.29
CA VAL A 324 -28.47 -10.45 5.44
C VAL A 324 -27.94 -9.77 4.18
N SER A 325 -26.64 -9.72 3.99
CA SER A 325 -25.95 -9.09 2.87
C SER A 325 -24.95 -10.05 2.22
N GLY A 326 -24.27 -9.60 1.16
CA GLY A 326 -23.23 -10.38 0.49
C GLY A 326 -23.73 -11.67 -0.15
N ARG A 327 -25.03 -11.77 -0.48
CA ARG A 327 -25.57 -12.90 -1.25
C ARG A 327 -25.13 -12.78 -2.70
N ASN A 328 -23.96 -13.37 -2.95
CA ASN A 328 -23.32 -13.33 -4.26
C ASN A 328 -23.49 -14.67 -4.98
N VAL A 329 -23.70 -14.59 -6.30
CA VAL A 329 -23.62 -15.72 -7.20
C VAL A 329 -22.37 -15.57 -8.05
N TYR A 330 -21.51 -16.57 -7.96
CA TYR A 330 -20.27 -16.59 -8.72
C TYR A 330 -20.44 -17.35 -10.04
N ASP A 331 -19.75 -16.91 -11.09
CA ASP A 331 -19.64 -17.67 -12.33
C ASP A 331 -18.62 -18.81 -12.22
N ALA A 332 -18.42 -19.57 -13.29
CA ALA A 332 -17.49 -20.70 -13.34
C ALA A 332 -16.01 -20.29 -13.13
N PHE A 333 -15.66 -19.02 -13.31
CA PHE A 333 -14.33 -18.46 -13.10
C PHE A 333 -14.15 -17.85 -11.70
N GLY A 334 -15.18 -17.88 -10.86
CA GLY A 334 -15.15 -17.36 -9.50
C GLY A 334 -15.38 -15.85 -9.38
N ARG A 335 -15.91 -15.20 -10.42
CA ARG A 335 -16.26 -13.77 -10.43
C ARG A 335 -17.71 -13.59 -9.99
N VAL A 336 -18.02 -12.48 -9.31
CA VAL A 336 -19.40 -12.17 -8.86
C VAL A 336 -20.26 -11.78 -10.06
N ALA A 337 -21.03 -12.72 -10.57
CA ALA A 337 -21.95 -12.48 -11.69
C ALA A 337 -23.26 -11.79 -11.25
N LYS A 338 -23.72 -12.06 -10.01
CA LYS A 338 -24.91 -11.40 -9.43
C LYS A 338 -24.65 -11.07 -7.97
N ALA A 339 -24.97 -9.85 -7.56
CA ALA A 339 -24.93 -9.38 -6.18
C ALA A 339 -26.34 -8.94 -5.76
N TYR A 340 -26.91 -9.64 -4.78
CA TYR A 340 -28.25 -9.34 -4.25
C TYR A 340 -28.19 -8.29 -3.17
N TYR A 341 -29.22 -7.48 -3.07
CA TYR A 341 -29.35 -6.43 -2.06
C TYR A 341 -29.61 -7.03 -0.66
N PRO A 342 -29.27 -6.30 0.40
CA PRO A 342 -29.53 -6.73 1.77
C PRO A 342 -31.03 -6.94 2.03
N VAL A 343 -31.34 -7.96 2.82
CA VAL A 343 -32.68 -8.21 3.36
C VAL A 343 -32.60 -8.38 4.87
N THR A 344 -33.71 -8.27 5.56
CA THR A 344 -33.80 -8.52 7.01
C THR A 344 -34.39 -9.89 7.31
N GLU A 345 -33.98 -10.48 8.44
CA GLU A 345 -34.58 -11.70 8.98
C GLU A 345 -34.54 -11.65 10.52
N ALA A 346 -35.26 -12.58 11.15
CA ALA A 346 -35.30 -12.68 12.62
C ALA A 346 -33.92 -13.05 13.18
N VAL A 347 -33.49 -12.45 14.28
CA VAL A 347 -32.20 -12.68 14.96
C VAL A 347 -31.95 -14.16 15.26
N GLY A 348 -32.99 -14.95 15.59
CA GLY A 348 -32.86 -16.40 15.81
C GLY A 348 -32.31 -17.22 14.63
N ASN A 349 -32.28 -16.65 13.44
CA ASN A 349 -31.77 -17.30 12.22
C ASN A 349 -30.30 -16.97 11.91
N LYS A 350 -29.56 -16.33 12.83
CA LYS A 350 -28.21 -15.83 12.58
C LYS A 350 -27.23 -16.88 11.99
N THR A 351 -27.27 -18.12 12.45
CA THR A 351 -26.39 -19.22 12.00
C THR A 351 -27.01 -20.10 10.91
N THR A 352 -28.24 -19.79 10.45
CA THR A 352 -28.91 -20.52 9.37
C THR A 352 -28.65 -19.80 8.05
N PHE A 353 -28.07 -20.50 7.06
CA PHE A 353 -27.83 -19.90 5.74
C PHE A 353 -29.15 -19.52 5.06
N ASN A 354 -29.34 -18.25 4.74
CA ASN A 354 -30.54 -17.78 4.06
C ASN A 354 -30.46 -18.12 2.56
N LYS A 355 -31.31 -19.03 2.11
CA LYS A 355 -31.42 -19.46 0.70
C LYS A 355 -32.43 -18.64 -0.10
N ALA A 356 -33.22 -17.83 0.56
CA ALA A 356 -34.20 -16.97 -0.11
C ALA A 356 -33.52 -15.74 -0.70
N PHE A 357 -33.93 -15.38 -1.89
CA PHE A 357 -33.60 -14.12 -2.53
C PHE A 357 -34.83 -13.20 -2.43
N ASP A 358 -34.59 -11.90 -2.31
CA ASP A 358 -35.68 -10.92 -2.30
C ASP A 358 -36.32 -10.76 -3.69
N ASN A 359 -37.38 -9.96 -3.74
CA ASN A 359 -38.10 -9.68 -4.98
C ASN A 359 -37.40 -8.61 -5.83
N VAL A 360 -36.31 -8.00 -5.32
CA VAL A 360 -35.53 -7.02 -6.05
C VAL A 360 -34.49 -7.75 -6.88
N SER A 361 -34.42 -7.46 -8.18
CA SER A 361 -33.41 -8.02 -9.06
C SER A 361 -32.01 -7.68 -8.55
N PRO A 362 -31.03 -8.59 -8.71
CA PRO A 362 -29.64 -8.30 -8.30
C PRO A 362 -28.97 -7.30 -9.22
N THR A 363 -27.89 -6.69 -8.76
CA THR A 363 -26.91 -6.13 -9.67
C THR A 363 -26.25 -7.28 -10.45
N VAL A 364 -26.26 -7.20 -11.79
CA VAL A 364 -25.68 -8.21 -12.70
C VAL A 364 -24.45 -7.62 -13.36
N THR A 365 -23.32 -8.35 -13.29
CA THR A 365 -22.07 -7.96 -13.94
C THR A 365 -21.70 -8.98 -15.02
N VAL A 366 -21.43 -8.48 -16.22
CA VAL A 366 -20.91 -9.27 -17.35
C VAL A 366 -19.44 -8.95 -17.53
N TYR A 367 -18.61 -9.98 -17.67
CA TYR A 367 -17.15 -9.86 -17.77
C TYR A 367 -16.65 -10.28 -19.14
N ASP A 368 -15.50 -9.74 -19.53
CA ASP A 368 -14.73 -10.24 -20.66
C ASP A 368 -13.82 -11.42 -20.25
N VAL A 369 -13.02 -11.90 -21.22
CA VAL A 369 -12.07 -13.01 -21.02
C VAL A 369 -10.85 -12.65 -20.17
N LEU A 370 -10.64 -11.38 -19.88
CA LEU A 370 -9.58 -10.83 -19.03
C LEU A 370 -10.10 -10.45 -17.62
N ASP A 371 -11.29 -10.93 -17.26
CA ASP A 371 -11.97 -10.69 -15.98
C ASP A 371 -12.35 -9.22 -15.71
N ARG A 372 -12.45 -8.39 -16.77
CA ARG A 372 -12.85 -7.00 -16.67
C ARG A 372 -14.36 -6.85 -16.87
N ALA A 373 -15.01 -6.01 -16.07
CA ALA A 373 -16.44 -5.75 -16.19
C ALA A 373 -16.76 -5.00 -17.50
N MET A 374 -17.57 -5.61 -18.37
CA MET A 374 -18.05 -5.01 -19.62
C MET A 374 -19.39 -4.31 -19.44
N LYS A 375 -20.23 -4.82 -18.56
CA LYS A 375 -21.55 -4.28 -18.29
C LYS A 375 -21.99 -4.57 -16.87
N VAL A 376 -22.52 -3.55 -16.21
CA VAL A 376 -23.18 -3.64 -14.91
C VAL A 376 -24.62 -3.18 -15.09
N THR A 377 -25.58 -4.06 -14.72
CA THR A 377 -27.02 -3.77 -14.76
C THR A 377 -27.54 -3.71 -13.32
N LEU A 378 -28.13 -2.59 -12.94
CA LEU A 378 -28.75 -2.39 -11.63
C LEU A 378 -30.19 -2.97 -11.58
N PRO A 379 -30.81 -3.09 -10.40
CA PRO A 379 -32.18 -3.63 -10.25
C PRO A 379 -33.26 -2.85 -11.01
N ASP A 380 -33.07 -1.57 -11.24
CA ASP A 380 -33.97 -0.69 -12.02
C ASP A 380 -33.72 -0.75 -13.54
N ASN A 381 -32.85 -1.67 -13.98
CA ASN A 381 -32.36 -1.84 -15.34
C ASN A 381 -31.48 -0.69 -15.86
N ALA A 382 -31.00 0.19 -14.98
CA ALA A 382 -29.97 1.15 -15.35
C ALA A 382 -28.67 0.40 -15.69
N GLU A 383 -28.05 0.71 -16.83
CA GLU A 383 -26.85 0.03 -17.32
C GLU A 383 -25.66 0.96 -17.36
N THR A 384 -24.53 0.51 -16.85
CA THR A 384 -23.21 1.09 -17.12
C THR A 384 -22.44 0.13 -18.03
N LYS A 385 -21.92 0.64 -19.15
CA LYS A 385 -21.13 -0.13 -20.13
C LYS A 385 -19.71 0.33 -20.14
N THR A 386 -18.78 -0.61 -20.21
CA THR A 386 -17.34 -0.35 -20.31
C THR A 386 -16.80 -0.99 -21.58
N GLU A 387 -16.15 -0.21 -22.40
CA GLU A 387 -15.49 -0.63 -23.64
C GLU A 387 -13.98 -0.47 -23.48
N TYR A 388 -13.22 -1.45 -23.94
CA TYR A 388 -11.77 -1.47 -23.93
C TYR A 388 -11.23 -1.46 -25.35
N SER A 389 -10.31 -0.56 -25.63
CA SER A 389 -9.69 -0.39 -26.95
C SER A 389 -8.26 0.10 -26.83
N THR A 390 -7.59 0.31 -27.95
CA THR A 390 -6.25 0.92 -28.01
C THR A 390 -6.27 2.17 -28.87
N ASP A 391 -5.49 3.17 -28.50
CA ASP A 391 -5.19 4.33 -29.35
C ASP A 391 -3.72 4.25 -29.80
N ALA A 392 -3.52 3.90 -31.06
CA ALA A 392 -2.19 3.79 -31.68
C ALA A 392 -1.47 5.14 -31.76
N GLY A 393 -2.20 6.25 -31.84
CA GLY A 393 -1.61 7.59 -31.94
C GLY A 393 -0.90 8.02 -30.66
N SER A 394 -1.48 7.75 -29.51
CA SER A 394 -0.88 8.01 -28.19
C SER A 394 -0.18 6.79 -27.59
N ASN A 395 -0.21 5.64 -28.26
CA ASN A 395 0.26 4.34 -27.74
C ASN A 395 -0.34 4.02 -26.36
N ALA A 396 -1.66 4.22 -26.21
CA ALA A 396 -2.37 4.07 -24.95
C ALA A 396 -3.49 3.03 -25.03
N LEU A 397 -3.78 2.38 -23.91
CA LEU A 397 -5.01 1.64 -23.68
C LEU A 397 -6.13 2.63 -23.37
N VAL A 398 -7.31 2.41 -23.93
CA VAL A 398 -8.47 3.28 -23.75
C VAL A 398 -9.60 2.51 -23.10
N THR A 399 -10.06 3.02 -21.95
CA THR A 399 -11.26 2.53 -21.28
C THR A 399 -12.35 3.59 -21.42
N THR A 400 -13.44 3.27 -22.11
CA THR A 400 -14.59 4.14 -22.25
C THR A 400 -15.75 3.62 -21.42
N VAL A 401 -16.22 4.44 -20.47
CA VAL A 401 -17.40 4.15 -19.64
C VAL A 401 -18.56 4.98 -20.13
N THR A 402 -19.70 4.31 -20.34
CA THR A 402 -20.99 4.96 -20.65
C THR A 402 -21.94 4.68 -19.50
N ASP A 403 -22.43 5.72 -18.84
CA ASP A 403 -23.40 5.62 -17.76
C ASP A 403 -24.83 5.37 -18.26
N ALA A 404 -25.78 5.18 -17.34
CA ALA A 404 -27.19 4.94 -17.67
C ALA A 404 -27.89 6.12 -18.36
N LEU A 405 -27.34 7.33 -18.25
CA LEU A 405 -27.85 8.53 -18.91
C LEU A 405 -27.21 8.76 -20.29
N GLY A 406 -26.27 7.89 -20.68
CA GLY A 406 -25.55 7.99 -21.95
C GLY A 406 -24.33 8.92 -21.90
N ASN A 407 -23.95 9.43 -20.74
CA ASN A 407 -22.71 10.21 -20.61
C ASN A 407 -21.49 9.29 -20.78
N ARG A 408 -20.51 9.74 -21.54
CA ARG A 408 -19.34 8.94 -21.91
C ARG A 408 -18.06 9.61 -21.39
N GLN A 409 -17.24 8.81 -20.73
CA GLN A 409 -15.91 9.20 -20.28
C GLN A 409 -14.87 8.21 -20.80
N ALA A 410 -13.81 8.70 -21.44
CA ALA A 410 -12.68 7.90 -21.88
C ALA A 410 -11.44 8.20 -21.01
N THR A 411 -10.76 7.15 -20.58
CA THR A 411 -9.49 7.21 -19.86
C THR A 411 -8.41 6.52 -20.69
N TYR A 412 -7.33 7.22 -20.96
CA TYR A 412 -6.18 6.75 -21.72
C TYR A 412 -5.06 6.40 -20.75
N THR A 413 -4.56 5.19 -20.84
CA THR A 413 -3.55 4.65 -19.93
C THR A 413 -2.34 4.19 -20.72
N ASP A 414 -1.14 4.62 -20.33
CA ASP A 414 0.11 4.16 -20.94
C ASP A 414 0.49 2.74 -20.53
N GLY A 415 1.63 2.26 -21.02
CA GLY A 415 2.12 0.92 -20.75
C GLY A 415 2.52 0.65 -19.30
N SER A 416 2.81 1.69 -18.51
CA SER A 416 3.08 1.63 -17.07
C SER A 416 1.82 1.69 -16.22
N GLY A 417 0.63 1.80 -16.85
CA GLY A 417 -0.64 1.89 -16.16
C GLY A 417 -0.99 3.31 -15.67
N LYS A 418 -0.30 4.35 -16.17
CA LYS A 418 -0.57 5.75 -15.80
C LYS A 418 -1.63 6.35 -16.71
N THR A 419 -2.53 7.13 -16.13
CA THR A 419 -3.51 7.90 -16.92
C THR A 419 -2.80 9.08 -17.59
N VAL A 420 -2.70 9.05 -18.92
CA VAL A 420 -2.05 10.11 -19.72
C VAL A 420 -3.06 11.12 -20.26
N LYS A 421 -4.34 10.76 -20.33
CA LYS A 421 -5.42 11.63 -20.77
C LYS A 421 -6.77 11.14 -20.27
N THR A 422 -7.66 12.06 -19.93
CA THR A 422 -9.09 11.79 -19.70
C THR A 422 -9.92 12.70 -20.60
N GLU A 423 -11.04 12.18 -21.10
CA GLU A 423 -11.99 12.91 -21.93
C GLU A 423 -13.41 12.66 -21.45
N GLN A 424 -14.17 13.76 -21.22
CA GLN A 424 -15.62 13.70 -21.10
C GLN A 424 -16.21 13.98 -22.48
N LEU A 425 -16.84 12.97 -23.08
CA LEU A 425 -17.23 12.98 -24.50
C LEU A 425 -18.64 13.49 -24.76
N SER A 426 -19.46 13.73 -23.73
CA SER A 426 -20.91 13.97 -23.85
C SER A 426 -21.37 15.24 -23.12
N GLY A 427 -20.50 16.20 -22.86
CA GLY A 427 -20.88 17.47 -22.24
C GLY A 427 -21.55 18.44 -23.21
N PRO A 428 -22.39 19.38 -22.72
CA PRO A 428 -23.01 20.44 -23.55
C PRO A 428 -21.97 21.36 -24.18
N ASP A 429 -20.79 21.47 -23.58
CA ASP A 429 -19.69 22.35 -24.02
C ASP A 429 -18.67 21.62 -24.93
N GLY A 430 -19.03 20.43 -25.43
CA GLY A 430 -18.14 19.57 -26.23
C GLY A 430 -17.29 18.61 -25.40
N THR A 431 -16.17 18.16 -25.97
CA THR A 431 -15.24 17.27 -25.28
C THR A 431 -14.36 18.04 -24.31
N ILE A 432 -14.41 17.68 -23.03
CA ILE A 432 -13.53 18.23 -22.00
C ILE A 432 -12.33 17.29 -21.85
N THR A 433 -11.13 17.77 -22.11
CA THR A 433 -9.89 16.98 -22.09
C THR A 433 -8.96 17.44 -20.96
N THR A 434 -8.42 16.48 -20.20
CA THR A 434 -7.30 16.73 -19.28
C THR A 434 -6.17 15.80 -19.65
N SER A 435 -4.96 16.35 -19.84
CA SER A 435 -3.75 15.59 -20.18
C SER A 435 -2.76 15.59 -19.04
N PHE A 436 -2.05 14.47 -18.88
CA PHE A 436 -1.07 14.24 -17.81
C PHE A 436 0.26 13.83 -18.42
N GLU A 437 1.35 14.43 -17.94
CA GLU A 437 2.70 14.07 -18.35
C GLU A 437 3.51 13.64 -17.12
N TYR A 438 4.30 12.59 -17.31
CA TYR A 438 5.11 11.99 -16.27
C TYR A 438 6.59 12.04 -16.66
N ASP A 439 7.46 12.11 -15.65
CA ASP A 439 8.89 11.92 -15.88
C ASP A 439 9.25 10.44 -16.06
N GLY A 440 10.56 10.15 -16.23
CA GLY A 440 11.02 8.79 -16.55
C GLY A 440 10.77 7.75 -15.45
N ILE A 441 10.44 8.15 -14.22
CA ILE A 441 10.12 7.25 -13.11
C ILE A 441 8.66 7.41 -12.62
N ASP A 442 7.78 7.84 -13.53
CA ASP A 442 6.32 7.89 -13.33
C ASP A 442 5.83 8.95 -12.32
N ARG A 443 6.59 10.02 -12.04
CA ARG A 443 6.10 11.12 -11.22
C ARG A 443 5.36 12.12 -12.12
N LEU A 444 4.17 12.58 -11.67
CA LEU A 444 3.33 13.53 -12.41
C LEU A 444 3.99 14.92 -12.43
N VAL A 445 4.52 15.32 -13.59
CA VAL A 445 5.24 16.60 -13.76
C VAL A 445 4.41 17.69 -14.40
N LYS A 446 3.33 17.33 -15.13
CA LYS A 446 2.50 18.34 -15.80
C LYS A 446 1.06 17.86 -15.98
N VAL A 447 0.12 18.77 -15.74
CA VAL A 447 -1.31 18.61 -16.03
C VAL A 447 -1.73 19.78 -16.92
N THR A 448 -2.45 19.46 -18.01
CA THR A 448 -3.02 20.48 -18.92
C THR A 448 -4.51 20.25 -19.03
N ASP A 449 -5.31 21.27 -18.74
CA ASP A 449 -6.77 21.23 -18.90
C ASP A 449 -7.22 21.55 -20.33
N THR A 450 -8.52 21.52 -20.57
CA THR A 450 -9.12 21.77 -21.88
C THR A 450 -8.90 23.20 -22.40
N GLU A 451 -8.74 24.17 -21.49
CA GLU A 451 -8.49 25.58 -21.82
C GLU A 451 -6.98 25.84 -22.07
N GLY A 452 -6.14 24.84 -21.94
CA GLY A 452 -4.70 24.95 -22.08
C GLY A 452 -3.99 25.50 -20.85
N ASN A 453 -4.66 25.59 -19.70
CA ASN A 453 -4.01 25.94 -18.44
C ASN A 453 -3.08 24.82 -18.00
N VAL A 454 -1.87 25.17 -17.59
CA VAL A 454 -0.82 24.22 -17.28
C VAL A 454 -0.44 24.32 -15.80
N THR A 455 -0.53 23.20 -15.09
CA THR A 455 0.06 23.01 -13.76
C THR A 455 1.30 22.14 -13.89
N THR A 456 2.46 22.57 -13.34
CA THR A 456 3.69 21.78 -13.33
C THR A 456 4.15 21.47 -11.92
N SER A 457 4.87 20.35 -11.76
CA SER A 457 5.49 19.92 -10.49
C SER A 457 6.96 19.57 -10.70
N VAL A 458 7.80 19.91 -9.73
CA VAL A 458 9.21 19.54 -9.69
C VAL A 458 9.45 18.68 -8.46
N TYR A 459 10.29 17.66 -8.59
CA TYR A 459 10.62 16.71 -7.53
C TYR A 459 12.12 16.66 -7.29
N ASP A 460 12.52 16.38 -6.05
CA ASP A 460 13.89 16.06 -5.69
C ASP A 460 14.20 14.56 -5.85
N MET A 461 15.42 14.17 -5.48
CA MET A 461 15.88 12.77 -5.54
C MET A 461 15.26 11.87 -4.44
N GLY A 462 14.50 12.43 -3.51
CA GLY A 462 13.72 11.72 -2.49
C GLY A 462 12.25 11.59 -2.84
N ASP A 463 11.84 11.86 -4.10
CA ASP A 463 10.46 11.88 -4.61
C ASP A 463 9.54 12.91 -3.92
N ARG A 464 10.14 13.91 -3.30
CA ARG A 464 9.40 14.95 -2.60
C ARG A 464 9.17 16.12 -3.56
N ARG A 465 7.95 16.62 -3.63
CA ARG A 465 7.57 17.73 -4.51
C ARG A 465 8.12 19.05 -3.98
N THR A 466 9.13 19.61 -4.64
CA THR A 466 9.80 20.85 -4.24
C THR A 466 9.16 22.10 -4.82
N GLU A 467 8.43 21.98 -5.93
CA GLU A 467 7.74 23.10 -6.56
C GLU A 467 6.43 22.65 -7.20
N VAL A 468 5.42 23.51 -7.12
CA VAL A 468 4.19 23.47 -7.92
C VAL A 468 4.00 24.84 -8.53
N ASN A 469 3.86 24.91 -9.86
CA ASN A 469 3.45 26.10 -10.56
C ASN A 469 2.02 25.91 -11.07
N HIS A 470 1.09 26.66 -10.51
CA HIS A 470 -0.33 26.59 -10.83
C HIS A 470 -0.78 27.90 -11.51
N PRO A 471 -1.56 27.88 -12.60
CA PRO A 471 -1.89 29.07 -13.38
C PRO A 471 -2.58 30.16 -12.58
N ALA A 472 -3.45 29.81 -11.63
CA ALA A 472 -4.18 30.78 -10.82
C ALA A 472 -3.43 31.22 -9.55
N SER A 473 -2.71 30.32 -8.85
CA SER A 473 -2.05 30.62 -7.57
C SER A 473 -0.55 30.90 -7.69
N GLY A 474 0.03 30.70 -8.88
CA GLY A 474 1.46 30.85 -9.13
C GLY A 474 2.32 29.76 -8.49
N ILE A 475 3.60 30.07 -8.31
CA ILE A 475 4.58 29.11 -7.82
C ILE A 475 4.51 28.97 -6.30
N THR A 476 4.40 27.74 -5.83
CA THR A 476 4.60 27.36 -4.42
C THR A 476 5.80 26.42 -4.33
N THR A 477 6.74 26.73 -3.44
CA THR A 477 7.93 25.91 -3.19
C THR A 477 7.91 25.30 -1.80
N PHE A 478 8.59 24.14 -1.67
CA PHE A 478 8.76 23.40 -0.41
C PHE A 478 10.22 23.02 -0.23
N THR A 479 10.69 23.04 1.01
CA THR A 479 11.97 22.44 1.37
C THR A 479 11.77 21.39 2.45
N TYR A 480 12.67 20.41 2.51
CA TYR A 480 12.54 19.24 3.36
C TYR A 480 13.84 18.98 4.14
N ASP A 481 13.72 18.39 5.31
CA ASP A 481 14.86 17.79 6.01
C ASP A 481 15.19 16.39 5.45
N ALA A 482 16.24 15.76 5.97
CA ALA A 482 16.65 14.43 5.50
C ALA A 482 15.70 13.31 5.96
N LEU A 483 14.90 13.55 7.00
CA LEU A 483 13.85 12.61 7.45
C LEU A 483 12.61 12.66 6.53
N GLY A 484 12.45 13.73 5.72
CA GLY A 484 11.31 13.92 4.81
C GLY A 484 10.24 14.90 5.32
N ASN A 485 10.47 15.57 6.45
CA ASN A 485 9.55 16.57 6.95
C ASN A 485 9.64 17.87 6.12
N VAL A 486 8.50 18.49 5.81
CA VAL A 486 8.45 19.83 5.19
C VAL A 486 8.93 20.87 6.21
N ILE A 487 10.05 21.55 5.94
CA ILE A 487 10.60 22.58 6.84
C ILE A 487 10.21 24.00 6.43
N THR A 488 9.96 24.24 5.12
CA THR A 488 9.43 25.53 4.67
C THR A 488 8.38 25.32 3.56
N LYS A 489 7.42 26.25 3.50
CA LYS A 489 6.50 26.45 2.38
C LYS A 489 6.48 27.92 1.98
N GLN A 490 6.65 28.21 0.70
CA GLN A 490 6.62 29.58 0.19
C GLN A 490 5.63 29.65 -0.99
N THR A 491 4.54 30.39 -0.81
CA THR A 491 3.58 30.70 -1.88
C THR A 491 4.08 31.85 -2.76
N ALA A 492 3.47 32.06 -3.92
CA ALA A 492 3.83 33.16 -4.82
C ALA A 492 3.73 34.54 -4.15
N ASN A 493 2.78 34.74 -3.25
CA ASN A 493 2.64 36.00 -2.52
C ASN A 493 3.76 36.18 -1.48
N LEU A 494 4.02 35.15 -0.69
CA LEU A 494 5.12 35.18 0.29
C LEU A 494 6.48 35.35 -0.38
N LYS A 495 6.68 34.81 -1.58
CA LYS A 495 7.91 34.99 -2.35
C LYS A 495 8.16 36.46 -2.73
N LYS A 496 7.12 37.23 -3.09
CA LYS A 496 7.23 38.67 -3.39
C LYS A 496 7.73 39.47 -2.18
N GLU A 497 7.44 38.98 -0.97
CA GLU A 497 7.79 39.61 0.28
C GLU A 497 9.08 39.01 0.93
N GLY A 498 9.68 38.00 0.29
CA GLY A 498 10.84 37.29 0.82
C GLY A 498 10.56 36.48 2.09
N LYS A 499 9.30 36.05 2.30
CA LYS A 499 8.82 35.36 3.50
C LYS A 499 8.54 33.89 3.25
N THR A 500 8.51 33.08 4.31
CA THR A 500 8.17 31.64 4.28
C THR A 500 7.33 31.26 5.50
N ILE A 501 6.45 30.27 5.31
CA ILE A 501 5.87 29.52 6.43
C ILE A 501 6.91 28.50 6.86
N ASN A 502 7.22 28.43 8.15
CA ASN A 502 8.23 27.53 8.69
C ASN A 502 7.59 26.48 9.60
N TYR A 503 8.09 25.25 9.51
CA TYR A 503 7.62 24.10 10.29
C TYR A 503 8.77 23.59 11.16
N GLU A 504 8.47 23.33 12.44
CA GLU A 504 9.44 22.79 13.37
C GLU A 504 9.02 21.40 13.84
N TYR A 505 10.01 20.57 14.08
CA TYR A 505 9.79 19.19 14.47
C TYR A 505 10.62 18.80 15.70
N ASP A 506 10.06 17.89 16.48
CA ASP A 506 10.77 17.11 17.48
C ASP A 506 10.87 15.68 16.95
N TYR A 507 12.07 15.29 16.48
CA TYR A 507 12.30 14.15 15.58
C TYR A 507 11.41 14.24 14.34
N GLY A 508 10.39 13.40 14.18
CA GLY A 508 9.41 13.42 13.08
C GLY A 508 8.04 14.02 13.46
N ARG A 509 7.86 14.52 14.70
CA ARG A 509 6.59 15.09 15.16
C ARG A 509 6.56 16.60 14.96
N LEU A 510 5.58 17.11 14.23
CA LEU A 510 5.34 18.54 14.04
C LEU A 510 5.05 19.22 15.39
N THR A 511 5.83 20.22 15.74
CA THR A 511 5.67 20.97 17.00
C THR A 511 5.22 22.40 16.80
N VAL A 512 5.63 23.06 15.71
CA VAL A 512 5.28 24.45 15.45
C VAL A 512 5.04 24.69 13.96
N ILE A 513 4.03 25.50 13.65
CA ILE A 513 3.84 26.14 12.34
C ILE A 513 3.92 27.64 12.56
N ASN A 514 4.92 28.31 11.97
CA ASN A 514 5.13 29.74 12.05
C ASN A 514 4.65 30.43 10.77
N TYR A 515 3.68 31.33 10.91
CA TYR A 515 3.16 32.17 9.82
C TYR A 515 3.85 33.55 9.87
N PRO A 516 4.57 33.98 8.80
CA PRO A 516 5.41 35.17 8.86
C PRO A 516 4.62 36.48 8.98
N ASP A 517 3.41 36.54 8.39
CA ASP A 517 2.58 37.75 8.36
C ASP A 517 1.56 37.82 9.49
N HIS A 518 1.26 36.68 10.08
CA HIS A 518 0.23 36.50 11.09
C HIS A 518 0.75 35.62 12.24
N PRO A 519 1.74 36.11 13.03
CA PRO A 519 2.29 35.34 14.14
C PRO A 519 1.25 34.92 15.19
N GLU A 520 0.16 35.71 15.29
CA GLU A 520 -1.00 35.38 16.13
C GLU A 520 -1.70 34.08 15.72
N ASN A 521 -1.54 33.65 14.47
CA ASN A 521 -2.10 32.41 13.92
C ASN A 521 -1.11 31.24 14.02
N ASN A 522 0.07 31.42 14.61
CA ASN A 522 1.02 30.32 14.79
C ASN A 522 0.37 29.16 15.51
N VAL A 523 0.67 27.94 15.08
CA VAL A 523 0.13 26.74 15.69
C VAL A 523 1.23 26.02 16.43
N LYS A 524 0.95 25.61 17.68
CA LYS A 524 1.86 24.83 18.50
C LYS A 524 1.21 23.52 18.92
N TYR A 525 1.99 22.46 18.88
CA TYR A 525 1.56 21.12 19.26
C TYR A 525 2.45 20.61 20.40
N TYR A 526 1.82 20.17 21.47
CA TYR A 526 2.50 19.60 22.64
C TYR A 526 2.11 18.15 22.81
N TYR A 527 3.09 17.30 22.96
CA TYR A 527 2.89 15.85 23.07
C TYR A 527 3.24 15.35 24.47
N GLY A 528 2.51 14.36 24.94
CA GLY A 528 2.75 13.77 26.24
C GLY A 528 4.09 13.05 26.30
N GLY A 529 4.97 13.44 27.24
CA GLY A 529 6.22 12.74 27.50
C GLY A 529 6.00 11.39 28.19
N ARG A 530 7.11 10.65 28.46
CA ARG A 530 7.08 9.30 29.05
C ARG A 530 6.36 9.17 30.39
N ASN A 531 6.17 10.28 31.11
CA ASN A 531 5.49 10.32 32.40
C ASN A 531 4.16 11.11 32.35
N ALA A 532 3.62 11.37 31.15
CA ALA A 532 2.37 12.09 31.00
C ALA A 532 1.22 11.32 31.63
N SER A 533 0.40 12.02 32.40
CA SER A 533 -0.83 11.47 33.00
C SER A 533 -1.98 11.40 31.98
N GLN A 534 -3.09 10.78 32.36
CA GLN A 534 -4.35 10.76 31.60
C GLN A 534 -4.20 10.11 30.21
N ASN A 535 -3.40 9.05 30.13
CA ASN A 535 -3.19 8.24 28.94
C ASN A 535 -2.62 9.03 27.74
N ARG A 536 -1.83 10.08 28.03
CA ARG A 536 -1.31 11.01 27.02
C ARG A 536 0.10 10.70 26.57
N ILE A 537 0.75 9.64 27.07
CA ILE A 537 2.12 9.28 26.65
C ILE A 537 2.15 9.09 25.13
N GLY A 538 3.02 9.86 24.44
CA GLY A 538 3.17 9.84 22.99
C GLY A 538 2.03 10.45 22.17
N ARG A 539 0.96 10.91 22.80
CA ARG A 539 -0.23 11.49 22.15
C ARG A 539 -0.22 13.02 22.20
N LEU A 540 -0.97 13.65 21.27
CA LEU A 540 -1.16 15.10 21.29
C LEU A 540 -1.88 15.51 22.58
N MET A 541 -1.27 16.37 23.36
CA MET A 541 -1.75 16.81 24.68
C MET A 541 -2.49 18.15 24.61
N LEU A 542 -1.92 19.07 23.84
CA LEU A 542 -2.41 20.42 23.69
C LEU A 542 -2.10 20.93 22.28
N ARG A 543 -3.03 21.61 21.68
CA ARG A 543 -2.85 22.43 20.48
C ARG A 543 -3.21 23.88 20.82
N GLU A 544 -2.33 24.81 20.51
CA GLU A 544 -2.56 26.25 20.60
C GLU A 544 -2.53 26.86 19.20
N ASP A 545 -3.44 27.78 18.92
CA ASP A 545 -3.46 28.60 17.70
C ASP A 545 -4.11 29.97 17.97
N GLY A 546 -4.24 30.82 16.94
CA GLY A 546 -4.82 32.17 17.04
C GLY A 546 -6.26 32.24 17.56
N THR A 547 -6.98 31.11 17.59
CA THR A 547 -8.36 31.04 18.09
C THR A 547 -8.42 30.59 19.56
N GLY A 548 -7.32 30.07 20.12
CA GLY A 548 -7.24 29.59 21.49
C GLY A 548 -6.43 28.30 21.64
N ALA A 549 -6.80 27.51 22.64
CA ALA A 549 -6.13 26.26 22.96
C ALA A 549 -7.13 25.12 23.11
N ILE A 550 -6.78 23.93 22.62
CA ILE A 550 -7.56 22.69 22.78
C ILE A 550 -6.68 21.68 23.52
N GLU A 551 -7.12 21.28 24.70
CA GLU A 551 -6.48 20.21 25.46
C GLU A 551 -7.18 18.88 25.20
N TYR A 552 -6.41 17.82 25.00
CA TYR A 552 -6.90 16.47 24.66
C TYR A 552 -6.71 15.53 25.84
N PHE A 553 -7.75 14.77 26.12
CA PHE A 553 -7.78 13.70 27.11
C PHE A 553 -8.10 12.39 26.42
N TYR A 554 -7.63 11.28 26.97
CA TYR A 554 -7.78 9.98 26.31
C TYR A 554 -8.24 8.91 27.30
N GLY A 555 -9.16 8.08 26.85
CA GLY A 555 -9.50 6.84 27.51
C GLY A 555 -8.37 5.81 27.38
N LYS A 556 -8.55 4.67 28.05
CA LYS A 556 -7.53 3.62 28.11
C LYS A 556 -7.21 3.01 26.74
N MET A 557 -8.16 3.00 25.81
CA MET A 557 -7.98 2.49 24.45
C MET A 557 -7.53 3.56 23.45
N GLY A 558 -7.34 4.81 23.91
CA GLY A 558 -6.84 5.90 23.10
C GLY A 558 -7.92 6.77 22.44
N GLU A 559 -9.16 6.51 22.73
CA GLU A 559 -10.28 7.37 22.35
C GLU A 559 -10.15 8.74 23.02
N VAL A 560 -10.52 9.81 22.30
CA VAL A 560 -10.61 11.17 22.87
C VAL A 560 -11.87 11.25 23.74
N THR A 561 -11.72 11.74 24.98
CA THR A 561 -12.80 11.82 25.99
C THR A 561 -13.17 13.26 26.33
#